data_6b9a03e08bbef3f9557a74aaf14e82a9
#
_entry.id   6b9a03e08bbef3f9557a74aaf14e82a9
#
_cell.length_a   1.000
_cell.length_b   1.000
_cell.length_c   1.000
_cell.angle_alpha   90.00
_cell.angle_beta   90.00
_cell.angle_gamma   90.00
#
_symmetry.space_group_name_H-M   'P 1'
#
loop_
_entity.id
_entity.type
_entity.pdbx_description
1 polymer ?
#
loop_
_entity_poly.entity_id
_entity_poly.type
_entity_poly.pdbx_seq_one_letter_code
_entity_poly.pdbx_strand_id
1 'polypeptide(L)'
;MNTNSSWQWAAELSGWQANVAAVLFLVFGWVVYNELCKRISPNMERDGILSIAVGVLLVIVAYVSTQLFAGRAAFLLTGAVMATAMSANVFFWIIPGQRRMVDAMKAGEEPNPIDGKRGKQRSVHNTYFTLPVVLLMISNHYAFAYTEAQAWLVMSLLIFAGAVIRQFFVLMHAGKTQPSYLLAGGVLILLTFWVAAPTGESQVATAQANAEPNTTTHETSESPLAANVGATIEQHCAGCHSKQPENPAFSAPPAGFAFDAVDQILSHQAKIQEVVANGYMPLGNATNMTEEEREIIKNWGE
;
A
#
# COMPACT_ATOMS: atom_id res chain seq x y z
N MET A 1 7.39 6.15 -8.02
CA MET A 1 7.61 4.77 -8.44
C MET A 1 8.54 4.05 -7.48
N ASN A 2 8.72 2.74 -7.56
CA ASN A 2 9.59 2.00 -6.65
C ASN A 2 11.06 2.07 -7.12
N THR A 3 11.90 2.80 -6.41
CA THR A 3 13.34 2.95 -6.72
C THR A 3 14.17 1.72 -6.34
N ASN A 4 13.64 0.85 -5.47
CA ASN A 4 14.30 -0.38 -5.01
C ASN A 4 13.87 -1.61 -5.84
N SER A 5 13.11 -1.40 -6.91
CA SER A 5 12.66 -2.46 -7.80
C SER A 5 13.78 -2.93 -8.72
N SER A 6 13.77 -4.21 -9.07
CA SER A 6 14.56 -4.75 -10.17
C SER A 6 14.16 -4.15 -11.54
N TRP A 7 12.99 -3.53 -11.63
CA TRP A 7 12.49 -2.87 -12.83
C TRP A 7 12.89 -1.40 -12.85
N GLN A 8 14.17 -1.13 -13.10
CA GLN A 8 14.76 0.21 -13.07
C GLN A 8 14.00 1.25 -13.91
N TRP A 9 13.48 0.85 -15.09
CA TRP A 9 12.69 1.72 -15.96
C TRP A 9 11.45 2.32 -15.26
N ALA A 10 10.90 1.64 -14.25
CA ALA A 10 9.74 2.13 -13.51
C ALA A 10 10.11 3.29 -12.56
N ALA A 11 11.36 3.37 -12.11
CA ALA A 11 11.82 4.45 -11.24
C ALA A 11 11.97 5.78 -11.99
N GLU A 12 12.24 5.74 -13.31
CA GLU A 12 12.49 6.91 -14.16
C GLU A 12 11.23 7.61 -14.66
N LEU A 13 10.03 7.05 -14.39
CA LEU A 13 8.77 7.61 -14.85
C LEU A 13 8.47 8.95 -14.17
N SER A 14 8.12 9.95 -14.96
CA SER A 14 7.63 11.24 -14.47
C SER A 14 6.28 11.11 -13.74
N GLY A 15 5.88 12.10 -12.95
CA GLY A 15 4.66 12.06 -12.13
C GLY A 15 3.39 11.76 -12.95
N TRP A 16 3.23 12.38 -14.15
CA TRP A 16 2.07 12.11 -15.00
C TRP A 16 2.08 10.71 -15.60
N GLN A 17 3.27 10.20 -15.99
CA GLN A 17 3.43 8.83 -16.48
C GLN A 17 3.10 7.81 -15.37
N ALA A 18 3.51 8.08 -14.14
CA ALA A 18 3.16 7.26 -12.98
C ALA A 18 1.64 7.19 -12.76
N ASN A 19 0.93 8.34 -12.90
CA ASN A 19 -0.53 8.37 -12.79
C ASN A 19 -1.21 7.59 -13.94
N VAL A 20 -0.74 7.73 -15.16
CA VAL A 20 -1.23 6.94 -16.31
C VAL A 20 -0.99 5.46 -16.09
N ALA A 21 0.21 5.07 -15.63
CA ALA A 21 0.52 3.68 -15.31
C ALA A 21 -0.40 3.12 -14.22
N ALA A 22 -0.72 3.90 -13.19
CA ALA A 22 -1.67 3.50 -12.15
C ALA A 22 -3.07 3.25 -12.72
N VAL A 23 -3.60 4.16 -13.55
CA VAL A 23 -4.92 3.99 -14.19
C VAL A 23 -4.92 2.75 -15.10
N LEU A 24 -3.89 2.57 -15.92
CA LEU A 24 -3.77 1.39 -16.78
C LEU A 24 -3.69 0.09 -15.97
N PHE A 25 -3.00 0.11 -14.84
CA PHE A 25 -2.91 -1.03 -13.91
C PHE A 25 -4.28 -1.42 -13.36
N LEU A 26 -5.13 -0.45 -12.97
CA LEU A 26 -6.49 -0.70 -12.51
C LEU A 26 -7.36 -1.29 -13.62
N VAL A 27 -7.33 -0.69 -14.82
CA VAL A 27 -8.13 -1.15 -15.97
C VAL A 27 -7.68 -2.55 -16.40
N PHE A 28 -6.38 -2.78 -16.51
CA PHE A 28 -5.84 -4.08 -16.91
C PHE A 28 -6.20 -5.18 -15.90
N GLY A 29 -6.03 -4.92 -14.61
CA GLY A 29 -6.41 -5.84 -13.54
C GLY A 29 -7.90 -6.23 -13.60
N TRP A 30 -8.78 -5.26 -13.82
CA TRP A 30 -10.20 -5.51 -14.02
C TRP A 30 -10.47 -6.31 -15.30
N VAL A 31 -9.87 -5.98 -16.43
CA VAL A 31 -10.07 -6.69 -17.70
C VAL A 31 -9.66 -8.16 -17.57
N VAL A 32 -8.49 -8.43 -16.99
CA VAL A 32 -8.03 -9.82 -16.77
C VAL A 32 -8.99 -10.58 -15.85
N TYR A 33 -9.38 -9.99 -14.73
CA TYR A 33 -10.38 -10.57 -13.83
C TYR A 33 -11.69 -10.87 -14.55
N ASN A 34 -12.20 -9.94 -15.33
CA ASN A 34 -13.46 -10.09 -16.06
C ASN A 34 -13.37 -11.21 -17.11
N GLU A 35 -12.26 -11.32 -17.83
CA GLU A 35 -12.02 -12.40 -18.80
C GLU A 35 -11.89 -13.77 -18.11
N LEU A 36 -11.25 -13.87 -16.96
CA LEU A 36 -11.23 -15.10 -16.17
C LEU A 36 -12.64 -15.58 -15.82
N CYS A 37 -13.48 -14.67 -15.32
CA CYS A 37 -14.87 -15.03 -15.01
C CYS A 37 -15.68 -15.49 -16.22
N LYS A 38 -15.50 -14.83 -17.39
CA LYS A 38 -16.19 -15.21 -18.62
C LYS A 38 -15.74 -16.55 -19.18
N ARG A 39 -14.44 -16.87 -19.07
CA ARG A 39 -13.87 -18.07 -19.71
C ARG A 39 -13.90 -19.29 -18.81
N ILE A 40 -13.65 -19.15 -17.50
CA ILE A 40 -13.56 -20.30 -16.59
C ILE A 40 -14.94 -20.76 -16.12
N SER A 41 -15.80 -19.83 -15.72
CA SER A 41 -17.09 -20.16 -15.14
C SER A 41 -18.23 -19.24 -15.64
N PRO A 42 -18.55 -19.27 -16.93
CA PRO A 42 -19.52 -18.37 -17.54
C PRO A 42 -20.95 -18.54 -16.97
N ASN A 43 -21.28 -19.70 -16.42
CA ASN A 43 -22.62 -20.06 -15.91
C ASN A 43 -22.58 -20.56 -14.45
N MET A 44 -21.55 -20.25 -13.68
CA MET A 44 -21.33 -20.75 -12.31
C MET A 44 -21.12 -22.27 -12.19
N GLU A 45 -20.55 -22.90 -13.20
CA GLU A 45 -20.32 -24.36 -13.19
C GLU A 45 -18.97 -24.74 -12.56
N ARG A 46 -18.00 -23.82 -12.59
CA ARG A 46 -16.61 -24.06 -12.16
C ARG A 46 -16.10 -23.00 -11.19
N ASP A 47 -16.95 -22.54 -10.28
CA ASP A 47 -16.64 -21.42 -9.39
C ASP A 47 -15.47 -21.73 -8.44
N GLY A 48 -15.23 -22.99 -8.08
CA GLY A 48 -14.04 -23.38 -7.31
C GLY A 48 -12.74 -23.14 -8.07
N ILE A 49 -12.68 -23.51 -9.35
CA ILE A 49 -11.52 -23.26 -10.22
C ILE A 49 -11.34 -21.76 -10.45
N LEU A 50 -12.46 -21.05 -10.67
CA LEU A 50 -12.43 -19.60 -10.82
C LEU A 50 -11.90 -18.90 -9.57
N SER A 51 -12.30 -19.33 -8.37
CA SER A 51 -11.82 -18.77 -7.11
C SER A 51 -10.30 -18.93 -6.95
N ILE A 52 -9.75 -20.09 -7.33
CA ILE A 52 -8.31 -20.33 -7.34
C ILE A 52 -7.63 -19.40 -8.36
N ALA A 53 -8.16 -19.31 -9.59
CA ALA A 53 -7.59 -18.45 -10.63
C ALA A 53 -7.60 -16.97 -10.24
N VAL A 54 -8.67 -16.50 -9.59
CA VAL A 54 -8.76 -15.14 -9.06
C VAL A 54 -7.76 -14.95 -7.90
N GLY A 55 -7.60 -15.93 -7.01
CA GLY A 55 -6.60 -15.88 -5.95
C GLY A 55 -5.17 -15.75 -6.51
N VAL A 56 -4.83 -16.55 -7.53
CA VAL A 56 -3.54 -16.44 -8.23
C VAL A 56 -3.37 -15.08 -8.91
N LEU A 57 -4.41 -14.58 -9.57
CA LEU A 57 -4.39 -13.24 -10.16
C LEU A 57 -4.07 -12.17 -9.11
N LEU A 58 -4.69 -12.23 -7.91
CA LEU A 58 -4.46 -11.26 -6.86
C LEU A 58 -3.03 -11.31 -6.31
N VAL A 59 -2.42 -12.50 -6.22
CA VAL A 59 -0.99 -12.64 -5.86
C VAL A 59 -0.09 -12.00 -6.94
N ILE A 60 -0.39 -12.23 -8.22
CA ILE A 60 0.34 -11.60 -9.33
C ILE A 60 0.18 -10.08 -9.29
N VAL A 61 -1.03 -9.58 -9.07
CA VAL A 61 -1.30 -8.13 -8.91
C VAL A 61 -0.51 -7.57 -7.74
N ALA A 62 -0.48 -8.25 -6.60
CA ALA A 62 0.29 -7.86 -5.43
C ALA A 62 1.79 -7.78 -5.74
N TYR A 63 2.35 -8.80 -6.38
CA TYR A 63 3.76 -8.82 -6.77
C TYR A 63 4.09 -7.70 -7.77
N VAL A 64 3.33 -7.59 -8.86
CA VAL A 64 3.57 -6.56 -9.89
C VAL A 64 3.42 -5.16 -9.31
N SER A 65 2.43 -4.92 -8.44
CA SER A 65 2.25 -3.61 -7.82
C SER A 65 3.45 -3.19 -6.98
N THR A 66 4.07 -4.12 -6.23
CA THR A 66 5.28 -3.82 -5.43
C THR A 66 6.52 -3.60 -6.29
N GLN A 67 6.57 -4.14 -7.51
CA GLN A 67 7.64 -3.83 -8.45
C GLN A 67 7.47 -2.46 -9.11
N LEU A 68 6.25 -2.09 -9.47
CA LEU A 68 5.96 -0.83 -10.18
C LEU A 68 5.88 0.38 -9.24
N PHE A 69 5.20 0.23 -8.11
CA PHE A 69 4.84 1.34 -7.22
C PHE A 69 5.53 1.23 -5.87
N ALA A 70 5.90 2.37 -5.29
CA ALA A 70 6.58 2.40 -4.00
C ALA A 70 5.60 2.10 -2.84
N GLY A 71 6.06 1.28 -1.91
CA GLY A 71 5.49 1.05 -0.58
C GLY A 71 3.98 1.20 -0.46
N ARG A 72 3.54 2.26 0.17
CA ARG A 72 2.13 2.58 0.42
C ARG A 72 1.27 2.59 -0.84
N ALA A 73 1.80 3.10 -1.97
CA ALA A 73 1.04 3.18 -3.22
C ALA A 73 0.74 1.78 -3.80
N ALA A 74 1.66 0.81 -3.66
CA ALA A 74 1.44 -0.56 -4.11
C ALA A 74 0.25 -1.22 -3.40
N PHE A 75 0.15 -1.05 -2.08
CA PHE A 75 -0.97 -1.57 -1.27
C PHE A 75 -2.31 -0.94 -1.66
N LEU A 76 -2.33 0.40 -1.75
CA LEU A 76 -3.53 1.13 -2.16
C LEU A 76 -3.99 0.74 -3.55
N LEU A 77 -3.08 0.62 -4.53
CA LEU A 77 -3.42 0.26 -5.91
C LEU A 77 -3.89 -1.19 -6.03
N THR A 78 -3.31 -2.13 -5.28
CA THR A 78 -3.82 -3.50 -5.24
C THR A 78 -5.25 -3.55 -4.68
N GLY A 79 -5.52 -2.83 -3.59
CA GLY A 79 -6.88 -2.66 -3.08
C GLY A 79 -7.80 -2.01 -4.11
N ALA A 80 -7.32 -0.99 -4.82
CA ALA A 80 -8.07 -0.30 -5.86
C ALA A 80 -8.39 -1.18 -7.08
N VAL A 81 -7.52 -2.12 -7.49
CA VAL A 81 -7.84 -3.13 -8.54
C VAL A 81 -9.05 -3.95 -8.13
N MET A 82 -9.08 -4.46 -6.90
CA MET A 82 -10.23 -5.21 -6.40
C MET A 82 -11.48 -4.33 -6.31
N ALA A 83 -11.38 -3.11 -5.79
CA ALA A 83 -12.49 -2.16 -5.70
C ALA A 83 -13.04 -1.78 -7.08
N THR A 84 -12.16 -1.60 -8.08
CA THR A 84 -12.54 -1.38 -9.48
C THR A 84 -13.31 -2.57 -10.03
N ALA A 85 -12.85 -3.79 -9.79
CA ALA A 85 -13.55 -5.00 -10.18
C ALA A 85 -14.93 -5.11 -9.50
N MET A 86 -15.03 -4.75 -8.22
CA MET A 86 -16.30 -4.74 -7.47
C MET A 86 -17.31 -3.76 -8.08
N SER A 87 -16.88 -2.53 -8.34
CA SER A 87 -17.73 -1.50 -8.95
C SER A 87 -18.15 -1.88 -10.38
N ALA A 88 -17.21 -2.37 -11.18
CA ALA A 88 -17.47 -2.84 -12.53
C ALA A 88 -18.43 -4.06 -12.57
N ASN A 89 -18.32 -4.97 -11.59
CA ASN A 89 -19.27 -6.08 -11.44
C ASN A 89 -20.70 -5.58 -11.24
N VAL A 90 -20.89 -4.56 -10.40
CA VAL A 90 -22.21 -3.96 -10.19
C VAL A 90 -22.71 -3.30 -11.47
N PHE A 91 -21.87 -2.49 -12.10
CA PHE A 91 -22.27 -1.64 -13.21
C PHE A 91 -22.53 -2.42 -14.51
N PHE A 92 -21.67 -3.40 -14.82
CA PHE A 92 -21.72 -4.10 -16.12
C PHE A 92 -22.43 -5.46 -16.07
N TRP A 93 -22.56 -6.07 -14.88
CA TRP A 93 -23.09 -7.42 -14.74
C TRP A 93 -24.35 -7.50 -13.88
N ILE A 94 -24.30 -6.99 -12.64
CA ILE A 94 -25.37 -7.17 -11.67
C ILE A 94 -26.58 -6.34 -12.08
N ILE A 95 -26.44 -5.03 -12.21
CA ILE A 95 -27.57 -4.13 -12.55
C ILE A 95 -28.19 -4.46 -13.90
N PRO A 96 -27.42 -4.63 -15.01
CA PRO A 96 -28.02 -4.96 -16.30
C PRO A 96 -28.71 -6.33 -16.31
N GLY A 97 -28.12 -7.33 -15.63
CA GLY A 97 -28.75 -8.66 -15.49
C GLY A 97 -30.07 -8.59 -14.74
N GLN A 98 -30.10 -7.88 -13.61
CA GLN A 98 -31.33 -7.69 -12.83
C GLN A 98 -32.40 -6.92 -13.60
N ARG A 99 -32.04 -5.89 -14.38
CA ARG A 99 -32.98 -5.16 -15.23
C ARG A 99 -33.66 -6.10 -16.25
N ARG A 100 -32.88 -6.90 -16.99
CA ARG A 100 -33.43 -7.86 -17.96
C ARG A 100 -34.39 -8.86 -17.31
N MET A 101 -34.04 -9.35 -16.11
CA MET A 101 -34.92 -10.27 -15.38
C MET A 101 -36.24 -9.61 -14.96
N VAL A 102 -36.17 -8.37 -14.46
CA VAL A 102 -37.38 -7.62 -14.06
C VAL A 102 -38.26 -7.28 -15.27
N ASP A 103 -37.67 -6.90 -16.41
CA ASP A 103 -38.37 -6.55 -17.62
C ASP A 103 -39.09 -7.77 -18.22
N ALA A 104 -38.45 -8.96 -18.21
CA ALA A 104 -39.09 -10.22 -18.61
C ALA A 104 -40.30 -10.56 -17.70
N MET A 105 -40.11 -10.44 -16.37
CA MET A 105 -41.24 -10.67 -15.43
C MET A 105 -42.42 -9.71 -15.66
N LYS A 106 -42.15 -8.44 -15.95
CA LYS A 106 -43.18 -7.44 -16.28
C LYS A 106 -43.90 -7.76 -17.58
N ALA A 107 -43.18 -8.34 -18.56
CA ALA A 107 -43.78 -8.79 -19.82
C ALA A 107 -44.56 -10.11 -19.69
N GLY A 108 -44.55 -10.75 -18.52
CA GLY A 108 -45.14 -12.07 -18.32
C GLY A 108 -44.32 -13.21 -18.90
N GLU A 109 -43.04 -12.95 -19.20
CA GLU A 109 -42.08 -13.92 -19.73
C GLU A 109 -41.27 -14.55 -18.62
N GLU A 110 -40.75 -15.76 -18.85
CA GLU A 110 -39.83 -16.41 -17.91
C GLU A 110 -38.40 -15.75 -17.97
N PRO A 111 -37.90 -15.26 -16.84
CA PRO A 111 -36.55 -14.64 -16.80
C PRO A 111 -35.46 -15.62 -17.18
N ASN A 112 -34.44 -15.17 -17.94
CA ASN A 112 -33.26 -15.99 -18.26
C ASN A 112 -32.45 -16.30 -16.99
N PRO A 113 -32.34 -17.58 -16.56
CA PRO A 113 -31.64 -17.94 -15.33
C PRO A 113 -30.13 -17.66 -15.36
N ILE A 114 -29.53 -17.49 -16.56
CA ILE A 114 -28.11 -17.16 -16.73
C ILE A 114 -27.80 -15.77 -16.19
N ASP A 115 -28.70 -14.81 -16.35
CA ASP A 115 -28.51 -13.45 -15.82
C ASP A 115 -28.44 -13.45 -14.30
N GLY A 116 -29.29 -14.21 -13.64
CA GLY A 116 -29.27 -14.42 -12.20
C GLY A 116 -27.99 -15.11 -11.72
N LYS A 117 -27.55 -16.17 -12.41
CA LYS A 117 -26.32 -16.89 -12.08
C LYS A 117 -25.09 -16.00 -12.19
N ARG A 118 -24.95 -15.26 -13.29
CA ARG A 118 -23.83 -14.32 -13.50
C ARG A 118 -23.82 -13.20 -12.48
N GLY A 119 -24.97 -12.61 -12.21
CA GLY A 119 -25.12 -11.59 -11.17
C GLY A 119 -24.71 -12.12 -9.78
N LYS A 120 -25.16 -13.34 -9.43
CA LYS A 120 -24.81 -14.00 -8.17
C LYS A 120 -23.28 -14.24 -8.06
N GLN A 121 -22.63 -14.76 -9.10
CA GLN A 121 -21.18 -15.00 -9.12
C GLN A 121 -20.41 -13.72 -8.81
N ARG A 122 -20.76 -12.62 -9.50
CA ARG A 122 -20.09 -11.32 -9.30
C ARG A 122 -20.38 -10.75 -7.90
N SER A 123 -21.58 -10.92 -7.39
CA SER A 123 -21.95 -10.51 -6.03
C SER A 123 -21.17 -11.30 -4.97
N VAL A 124 -20.98 -12.60 -5.18
CA VAL A 124 -20.14 -13.43 -4.29
C VAL A 124 -18.70 -12.92 -4.28
N HIS A 125 -18.09 -12.66 -5.44
CA HIS A 125 -16.72 -12.11 -5.49
C HIS A 125 -16.65 -10.76 -4.78
N ASN A 126 -17.61 -9.85 -4.98
CA ASN A 126 -17.67 -8.59 -4.25
C ASN A 126 -17.68 -8.80 -2.73
N THR A 127 -18.45 -9.79 -2.28
CA THR A 127 -18.53 -10.16 -0.85
C THR A 127 -17.16 -10.55 -0.29
N TYR A 128 -16.38 -11.37 -1.02
CA TYR A 128 -15.05 -11.81 -0.57
C TYR A 128 -13.97 -10.73 -0.73
N PHE A 129 -14.13 -9.80 -1.66
CA PHE A 129 -13.18 -8.69 -1.85
C PHE A 129 -13.34 -7.60 -0.79
N THR A 130 -14.50 -7.46 -0.16
CA THR A 130 -14.81 -6.37 0.77
C THR A 130 -13.77 -6.25 1.88
N LEU A 131 -13.52 -7.33 2.63
CA LEU A 131 -12.61 -7.28 3.78
C LEU A 131 -11.14 -7.12 3.35
N PRO A 132 -10.61 -7.83 2.34
CA PRO A 132 -9.30 -7.56 1.78
C PRO A 132 -9.10 -6.11 1.34
N VAL A 133 -10.06 -5.51 0.64
CA VAL A 133 -9.98 -4.09 0.23
C VAL A 133 -9.86 -3.18 1.44
N VAL A 134 -10.69 -3.38 2.46
CA VAL A 134 -10.63 -2.58 3.70
C VAL A 134 -9.26 -2.74 4.38
N LEU A 135 -8.74 -3.96 4.51
CA LEU A 135 -7.42 -4.21 5.13
C LEU A 135 -6.29 -3.51 4.35
N LEU A 136 -6.31 -3.56 3.01
CA LEU A 136 -5.31 -2.89 2.19
C LEU A 136 -5.43 -1.35 2.24
N MET A 137 -6.63 -0.80 2.35
CA MET A 137 -6.81 0.65 2.53
C MET A 137 -6.33 1.13 3.90
N ILE A 138 -6.56 0.36 4.96
CA ILE A 138 -6.10 0.67 6.32
C ILE A 138 -4.58 0.51 6.44
N SER A 139 -3.95 -0.40 5.69
CA SER A 139 -2.49 -0.64 5.71
C SER A 139 -1.67 0.61 5.45
N ASN A 140 -2.27 1.64 4.83
CA ASN A 140 -1.68 2.97 4.65
C ASN A 140 -1.20 3.62 5.96
N HIS A 141 -1.80 3.25 7.10
CA HIS A 141 -1.43 3.75 8.42
C HIS A 141 -0.37 2.89 9.13
N TYR A 142 0.05 1.78 8.54
CA TYR A 142 0.98 0.81 9.14
C TYR A 142 2.23 0.64 8.27
N ALA A 143 3.26 1.42 8.54
CA ALA A 143 4.49 1.45 7.75
C ALA A 143 5.16 0.07 7.65
N PHE A 144 5.16 -0.72 8.73
CA PHE A 144 5.74 -2.06 8.75
C PHE A 144 5.19 -2.99 7.65
N ALA A 145 3.95 -2.77 7.19
CA ALA A 145 3.33 -3.63 6.19
C ALA A 145 3.94 -3.46 4.78
N TYR A 146 4.47 -2.28 4.46
CA TYR A 146 4.93 -1.94 3.10
C TYR A 146 6.41 -1.56 2.99
N THR A 147 7.15 -1.51 4.10
CA THR A 147 8.60 -1.20 4.10
C THR A 147 9.49 -2.43 3.89
N GLU A 148 8.94 -3.64 4.08
CA GLU A 148 9.69 -4.88 3.98
C GLU A 148 9.96 -5.31 2.54
N ALA A 149 11.09 -6.00 2.32
CA ALA A 149 11.47 -6.54 1.01
C ALA A 149 10.43 -7.51 0.42
N GLN A 150 9.68 -8.19 1.29
CA GLN A 150 8.63 -9.13 0.91
C GLN A 150 7.21 -8.55 1.04
N ALA A 151 7.04 -7.26 0.82
CA ALA A 151 5.75 -6.56 0.93
C ALA A 151 4.63 -7.21 0.09
N TRP A 152 4.94 -7.80 -1.07
CA TRP A 152 3.97 -8.55 -1.87
C TRP A 152 3.41 -9.79 -1.15
N LEU A 153 4.25 -10.48 -0.34
CA LEU A 153 3.82 -11.63 0.44
C LEU A 153 2.95 -11.19 1.62
N VAL A 154 3.35 -10.14 2.34
CA VAL A 154 2.55 -9.49 3.39
C VAL A 154 1.17 -9.12 2.84
N MET A 155 1.12 -8.48 1.68
CA MET A 155 -0.11 -8.10 0.99
C MET A 155 -0.97 -9.31 0.64
N SER A 156 -0.37 -10.37 0.08
CA SER A 156 -1.07 -11.60 -0.28
C SER A 156 -1.67 -12.29 0.94
N LEU A 157 -0.92 -12.37 2.04
CA LEU A 157 -1.40 -12.94 3.30
C LEU A 157 -2.59 -12.16 3.86
N LEU A 158 -2.56 -10.82 3.82
CA LEU A 158 -3.69 -9.97 4.23
C LEU A 158 -4.92 -10.20 3.36
N ILE A 159 -4.75 -10.34 2.05
CA ILE A 159 -5.87 -10.63 1.11
C ILE A 159 -6.52 -11.97 1.48
N PHE A 160 -5.72 -13.03 1.66
CA PHE A 160 -6.25 -14.34 2.01
C PHE A 160 -6.83 -14.39 3.43
N ALA A 161 -6.21 -13.71 4.40
CA ALA A 161 -6.76 -13.58 5.74
C ALA A 161 -8.15 -12.93 5.71
N GLY A 162 -8.30 -11.83 4.97
CA GLY A 162 -9.57 -11.16 4.79
C GLY A 162 -10.63 -12.05 4.13
N ALA A 163 -10.27 -12.79 3.09
CA ALA A 163 -11.18 -13.71 2.41
C ALA A 163 -11.63 -14.88 3.32
N VAL A 164 -10.70 -15.46 4.09
CA VAL A 164 -10.98 -16.57 5.02
C VAL A 164 -11.85 -16.10 6.19
N ILE A 165 -11.57 -14.94 6.77
CA ILE A 165 -12.41 -14.35 7.81
C ILE A 165 -13.81 -14.04 7.25
N ARG A 166 -13.91 -13.54 6.02
CA ARG A 166 -15.19 -13.31 5.37
C ARG A 166 -15.99 -14.58 5.19
N GLN A 167 -15.35 -15.71 4.88
CA GLN A 167 -16.02 -17.01 4.80
C GLN A 167 -16.72 -17.39 6.11
N PHE A 168 -16.11 -17.12 7.26
CA PHE A 168 -16.76 -17.33 8.56
C PHE A 168 -18.10 -16.56 8.64
N PHE A 169 -18.08 -15.28 8.30
CA PHE A 169 -19.30 -14.45 8.36
C PHE A 169 -20.36 -14.90 7.35
N VAL A 170 -19.96 -15.33 6.15
CA VAL A 170 -20.90 -15.88 5.15
C VAL A 170 -21.60 -17.12 5.68
N LEU A 171 -20.85 -18.05 6.29
CA LEU A 171 -21.41 -19.26 6.88
C LEU A 171 -22.29 -18.95 8.10
N MET A 172 -21.87 -18.04 8.95
CA MET A 172 -22.63 -17.61 10.13
C MET A 172 -23.98 -17.03 9.73
N HIS A 173 -24.05 -16.20 8.69
CA HIS A 173 -25.32 -15.67 8.17
C HIS A 173 -26.19 -16.75 7.49
N ALA A 174 -25.58 -17.84 7.04
CA ALA A 174 -26.30 -19.02 6.53
C ALA A 174 -26.72 -20.02 7.64
N GLY A 175 -26.58 -19.62 8.92
CA GLY A 175 -26.94 -20.45 10.07
C GLY A 175 -25.91 -21.56 10.39
N LYS A 176 -24.73 -21.51 9.82
CA LYS A 176 -23.65 -22.50 10.03
C LYS A 176 -22.47 -21.83 10.72
N THR A 177 -22.25 -22.11 12.00
CA THR A 177 -21.12 -21.57 12.75
C THR A 177 -19.90 -22.51 12.63
N GLN A 178 -18.88 -22.07 11.91
CA GLN A 178 -17.62 -22.81 11.75
C GLN A 178 -16.43 -21.94 12.18
N PRO A 179 -16.03 -21.98 13.46
CA PRO A 179 -14.99 -21.12 14.02
C PRO A 179 -13.59 -21.41 13.45
N SER A 180 -13.40 -22.57 12.80
CA SER A 180 -12.13 -22.93 12.13
C SER A 180 -11.68 -21.91 11.09
N TYR A 181 -12.61 -21.24 10.37
CA TYR A 181 -12.27 -20.17 9.44
C TYR A 181 -11.75 -18.92 10.14
N LEU A 182 -12.33 -18.58 11.30
CA LEU A 182 -11.83 -17.45 12.08
C LEU A 182 -10.44 -17.72 12.64
N LEU A 183 -10.21 -18.94 13.14
CA LEU A 183 -8.90 -19.39 13.61
C LEU A 183 -7.87 -19.36 12.46
N ALA A 184 -8.21 -19.91 11.30
CA ALA A 184 -7.34 -19.90 10.13
C ALA A 184 -7.00 -18.46 9.68
N GLY A 185 -7.99 -17.56 9.68
CA GLY A 185 -7.76 -16.12 9.41
C GLY A 185 -6.83 -15.47 10.43
N GLY A 186 -7.00 -15.79 11.72
CA GLY A 186 -6.10 -15.32 12.78
C GLY A 186 -4.66 -15.83 12.60
N VAL A 187 -4.48 -17.09 12.22
CA VAL A 187 -3.15 -17.66 11.91
C VAL A 187 -2.50 -16.93 10.73
N LEU A 188 -3.27 -16.62 9.66
CA LEU A 188 -2.75 -15.87 8.53
C LEU A 188 -2.32 -14.44 8.93
N ILE A 189 -3.07 -13.77 9.81
CA ILE A 189 -2.68 -12.47 10.36
C ILE A 189 -1.39 -12.59 11.18
N LEU A 190 -1.26 -13.59 12.04
CA LEU A 190 -0.04 -13.82 12.81
C LEU A 190 1.17 -14.10 11.89
N LEU A 191 0.98 -14.88 10.82
CA LEU A 191 1.99 -15.10 9.79
C LEU A 191 2.36 -13.78 9.08
N THR A 192 1.41 -12.91 8.85
CA THR A 192 1.69 -11.59 8.28
C THR A 192 2.62 -10.78 9.17
N PHE A 193 2.36 -10.75 10.48
CA PHE A 193 3.24 -10.06 11.44
C PHE A 193 4.61 -10.74 11.55
N TRP A 194 4.67 -12.06 11.47
CA TRP A 194 5.94 -12.80 11.50
C TRP A 194 6.79 -12.52 10.25
N VAL A 195 6.19 -12.46 9.06
CA VAL A 195 6.87 -12.12 7.80
C VAL A 195 7.28 -10.65 7.77
N ALA A 196 6.47 -9.77 8.35
CA ALA A 196 6.76 -8.34 8.43
C ALA A 196 7.64 -7.97 9.65
N ALA A 197 8.02 -8.95 10.48
CA ALA A 197 8.94 -8.69 11.58
C ALA A 197 10.35 -8.42 11.04
N PRO A 198 11.04 -7.35 11.48
CA PRO A 198 12.40 -7.05 11.05
C PRO A 198 13.31 -8.23 11.40
N THR A 199 13.86 -8.88 10.39
CA THR A 199 14.86 -9.95 10.59
C THR A 199 16.11 -9.32 11.15
N GLY A 200 16.71 -9.94 12.19
CA GLY A 200 17.87 -9.39 12.89
C GLY A 200 19.08 -9.08 11.98
N GLU A 201 19.13 -9.64 10.78
CA GLU A 201 20.13 -9.30 9.77
C GLU A 201 19.97 -7.84 9.26
N SER A 202 18.75 -7.34 9.19
CA SER A 202 18.50 -5.92 8.83
C SER A 202 18.96 -4.97 9.94
N GLN A 203 18.87 -5.41 11.20
CA GLN A 203 19.39 -4.65 12.34
C GLN A 203 20.92 -4.78 12.46
N VAL A 204 21.49 -5.92 12.14
CA VAL A 204 22.95 -6.15 12.16
C VAL A 204 23.63 -5.43 11.01
N ALA A 205 23.04 -5.42 9.81
CA ALA A 205 23.56 -4.63 8.68
C ALA A 205 23.53 -3.13 8.97
N THR A 206 22.48 -2.64 9.64
CA THR A 206 22.39 -1.23 10.08
C THR A 206 23.31 -0.96 11.27
N ALA A 207 23.50 -1.93 12.19
CA ALA A 207 24.40 -1.80 13.31
C ALA A 207 25.89 -1.95 12.92
N GLN A 208 26.20 -2.80 11.93
CA GLN A 208 27.56 -2.96 11.42
C GLN A 208 27.99 -1.83 10.48
N ALA A 209 27.06 -1.20 9.76
CA ALA A 209 27.34 0.05 9.04
C ALA A 209 27.60 1.23 10.00
N ASN A 210 27.20 1.11 11.27
CA ASN A 210 27.41 2.12 12.31
C ASN A 210 28.54 1.75 13.30
N ALA A 211 29.22 0.62 13.10
CA ALA A 211 30.32 0.15 13.98
C ALA A 211 31.65 0.06 13.21
N GLU A 212 32.13 1.17 12.71
CA GLU A 212 33.59 1.34 12.52
C GLU A 212 34.18 2.13 13.69
N PRO A 213 35.37 1.71 14.19
CA PRO A 213 35.91 2.25 15.42
C PRO A 213 36.37 3.69 15.21
N ASN A 214 35.80 4.58 15.99
CA ASN A 214 36.17 5.97 16.06
C ASN A 214 37.61 6.10 16.62
N THR A 215 38.62 6.16 15.75
CA THR A 215 39.95 6.58 16.10
C THR A 215 40.07 8.07 15.83
N THR A 216 40.08 8.79 16.89
CA THR A 216 40.24 10.25 16.98
C THR A 216 41.49 10.71 16.23
N THR A 217 41.32 11.45 15.15
CA THR A 217 42.29 12.45 14.72
C THR A 217 41.53 13.69 14.23
N HIS A 218 41.69 14.77 14.97
CA HIS A 218 41.25 16.09 14.56
C HIS A 218 41.98 16.48 13.27
N GLU A 219 41.32 16.44 12.14
CA GLU A 219 41.66 17.26 10.99
C GLU A 219 40.42 18.04 10.59
N THR A 220 40.59 19.33 10.55
CA THR A 220 39.62 20.34 10.13
C THR A 220 39.29 20.14 8.66
N SER A 221 38.26 19.35 8.38
CA SER A 221 37.65 19.24 7.07
C SER A 221 36.28 19.89 7.17
N GLU A 222 36.06 20.91 6.33
CA GLU A 222 34.77 21.62 6.21
C GLU A 222 33.65 20.61 6.12
N SER A 223 32.70 20.70 7.06
CA SER A 223 31.48 19.85 7.05
C SER A 223 30.75 20.09 5.73
N PRO A 224 30.35 19.04 5.00
CA PRO A 224 29.57 19.19 3.73
C PRO A 224 28.21 19.86 3.92
N LEU A 225 27.81 20.09 5.18
CA LEU A 225 26.64 20.83 5.56
C LEU A 225 27.06 22.22 6.11
N ALA A 226 26.61 23.29 5.48
CA ALA A 226 26.87 24.65 5.98
C ALA A 226 26.35 24.79 7.42
N ALA A 227 27.16 25.41 8.30
CA ALA A 227 26.86 25.46 9.73
C ALA A 227 25.51 26.09 10.07
N ASN A 228 25.04 27.07 9.28
CA ASN A 228 23.75 27.71 9.42
C ASN A 228 22.58 26.76 9.04
N VAL A 229 22.74 25.93 7.99
CA VAL A 229 21.73 24.93 7.59
C VAL A 229 21.63 23.84 8.66
N GLY A 230 22.75 23.34 9.18
CA GLY A 230 22.79 22.35 10.25
C GLY A 230 22.07 22.84 11.51
N ALA A 231 22.40 24.07 11.97
CA ALA A 231 21.73 24.67 13.12
C ALA A 231 20.20 24.85 12.92
N THR A 232 19.77 25.28 11.73
CA THR A 232 18.35 25.44 11.40
C THR A 232 17.61 24.10 11.40
N ILE A 233 18.22 23.03 10.88
CA ILE A 233 17.63 21.69 10.88
C ILE A 233 17.55 21.12 12.31
N GLU A 234 18.59 21.29 13.11
CA GLU A 234 18.61 20.86 14.51
C GLU A 234 17.49 21.56 15.30
N GLN A 235 17.35 22.86 15.14
CA GLN A 235 16.36 23.66 15.87
C GLN A 235 14.92 23.36 15.46
N HIS A 236 14.64 23.18 14.15
CA HIS A 236 13.27 23.14 13.64
C HIS A 236 12.81 21.75 13.17
N CYS A 237 13.70 20.81 12.94
CA CYS A 237 13.37 19.51 12.38
C CYS A 237 13.67 18.34 13.33
N ALA A 238 14.83 18.36 14.04
CA ALA A 238 15.30 17.23 14.84
C ALA A 238 14.35 16.85 15.98
N GLY A 239 13.67 17.80 16.60
CA GLY A 239 12.72 17.52 17.68
C GLY A 239 11.58 16.56 17.30
N CYS A 240 11.23 16.49 16.01
CA CYS A 240 10.25 15.54 15.48
C CYS A 240 10.92 14.46 14.60
N HIS A 241 11.96 14.81 13.85
CA HIS A 241 12.62 13.96 12.86
C HIS A 241 13.95 13.40 13.42
N SER A 242 13.90 12.75 14.57
CA SER A 242 15.00 12.01 15.20
C SER A 242 14.58 10.55 15.39
N LYS A 243 15.55 9.64 15.51
CA LYS A 243 15.28 8.24 15.92
C LYS A 243 14.60 8.15 17.28
N GLN A 244 14.82 9.16 18.14
CA GLN A 244 14.15 9.32 19.42
C GLN A 244 13.56 10.74 19.49
N PRO A 245 12.36 10.95 18.90
CA PRO A 245 11.72 12.28 18.88
C PRO A 245 11.52 12.84 20.29
N GLU A 246 11.89 14.08 20.52
CA GLU A 246 11.61 14.78 21.78
C GLU A 246 10.15 15.24 21.86
N ASN A 247 9.49 15.42 20.71
CA ASN A 247 8.09 15.81 20.66
C ASN A 247 7.19 14.62 21.06
N PRO A 248 6.42 14.73 22.15
CA PRO A 248 5.60 13.64 22.68
C PRO A 248 4.47 13.17 21.76
N ALA A 249 4.19 13.92 20.68
CA ALA A 249 3.22 13.50 19.65
C ALA A 249 3.73 12.37 18.75
N PHE A 250 5.05 12.09 18.77
CA PHE A 250 5.68 11.10 17.91
C PHE A 250 6.49 10.11 18.72
N SER A 251 6.22 8.81 18.53
CA SER A 251 7.00 7.72 19.13
C SER A 251 8.12 7.23 18.21
N ALA A 252 8.15 7.71 16.96
CA ALA A 252 9.15 7.41 15.94
C ALA A 252 9.19 8.58 14.93
N PRO A 253 10.27 8.73 14.13
CA PRO A 253 10.38 9.81 13.17
C PRO A 253 9.24 9.76 12.14
N PRO A 254 8.49 10.87 11.96
CA PRO A 254 7.38 10.93 11.02
C PRO A 254 7.81 10.53 9.61
N ALA A 255 7.01 9.68 8.96
CA ALA A 255 7.29 9.13 7.62
C ALA A 255 8.65 8.42 7.47
N GLY A 256 9.29 8.05 8.59
CA GLY A 256 10.59 7.40 8.58
C GLY A 256 11.79 8.33 8.31
N PHE A 257 11.58 9.65 8.23
CA PHE A 257 12.65 10.62 8.02
C PHE A 257 13.31 10.97 9.36
N ALA A 258 14.55 10.48 9.58
CA ALA A 258 15.38 10.84 10.70
C ALA A 258 16.55 11.74 10.22
N PHE A 259 16.88 12.78 10.99
CA PHE A 259 17.91 13.76 10.68
C PHE A 259 18.98 13.83 11.78
N ASP A 260 19.33 12.65 12.35
CA ASP A 260 20.33 12.54 13.41
C ASP A 260 21.77 12.59 12.87
N ALA A 261 21.96 12.43 11.55
CA ALA A 261 23.28 12.41 10.93
C ALA A 261 23.29 13.23 9.62
N VAL A 262 24.43 13.80 9.29
CA VAL A 262 24.60 14.69 8.13
C VAL A 262 24.29 14.01 6.81
N ASP A 263 24.66 12.76 6.62
CA ASP A 263 24.37 11.96 5.45
C ASP A 263 22.86 11.74 5.24
N GLN A 264 22.09 11.56 6.32
CA GLN A 264 20.64 11.48 6.29
C GLN A 264 20.02 12.80 5.83
N ILE A 265 20.53 13.92 6.32
CA ILE A 265 20.07 15.26 5.93
C ILE A 265 20.36 15.49 4.44
N LEU A 266 21.60 15.22 3.99
CA LEU A 266 22.02 15.38 2.60
C LEU A 266 21.23 14.52 1.64
N SER A 267 20.94 13.26 2.00
CA SER A 267 20.15 12.34 1.16
C SER A 267 18.71 12.81 0.96
N HIS A 268 18.20 13.70 1.82
CA HIS A 268 16.83 14.23 1.75
C HIS A 268 16.77 15.72 1.41
N GLN A 269 17.90 16.35 1.02
CA GLN A 269 18.02 17.79 0.76
C GLN A 269 16.88 18.34 -0.09
N ALA A 270 16.67 17.80 -1.29
CA ALA A 270 15.62 18.27 -2.21
C ALA A 270 14.22 18.21 -1.59
N LYS A 271 13.97 17.18 -0.77
CA LYS A 271 12.67 17.03 -0.09
C LYS A 271 12.50 18.00 1.06
N ILE A 272 13.54 18.24 1.82
CA ILE A 272 13.55 19.24 2.90
C ILE A 272 13.28 20.63 2.30
N GLN A 273 14.00 21.00 1.25
CA GLN A 273 13.79 22.27 0.54
C GLN A 273 12.36 22.43 0.02
N GLU A 274 11.81 21.41 -0.64
CA GLU A 274 10.44 21.42 -1.16
C GLU A 274 9.40 21.69 -0.05
N VAL A 275 9.48 20.95 1.07
CA VAL A 275 8.45 21.04 2.12
C VAL A 275 8.59 22.29 2.99
N VAL A 276 9.79 22.87 3.08
CA VAL A 276 10.00 24.16 3.73
C VAL A 276 9.57 25.32 2.82
N ALA A 277 9.90 25.25 1.52
CA ALA A 277 9.53 26.28 0.55
C ALA A 277 8.01 26.44 0.38
N ASN A 278 7.27 25.34 0.40
CA ASN A 278 5.79 25.37 0.29
C ASN A 278 5.07 25.59 1.63
N GLY A 279 5.80 25.80 2.73
CA GLY A 279 5.27 26.05 4.07
C GLY A 279 4.64 24.84 4.76
N TYR A 280 4.77 23.62 4.19
CA TYR A 280 4.23 22.41 4.80
C TYR A 280 4.98 22.02 6.09
N MET A 281 6.31 22.26 6.13
CA MET A 281 7.15 22.07 7.31
C MET A 281 7.81 23.40 7.77
N PRO A 282 8.01 23.56 9.07
CA PRO A 282 7.49 22.77 10.21
C PRO A 282 5.96 22.74 10.24
N LEU A 283 5.39 21.64 10.66
CA LEU A 283 3.93 21.44 10.63
C LEU A 283 3.20 22.50 11.46
N GLY A 284 2.35 23.30 10.80
CA GLY A 284 1.68 24.43 11.44
C GLY A 284 2.62 25.48 12.01
N ASN A 285 3.87 25.52 11.56
CA ASN A 285 4.97 26.34 12.08
C ASN A 285 5.18 26.20 13.60
N ALA A 286 5.04 24.98 14.11
CA ALA A 286 5.07 24.67 15.55
C ALA A 286 6.39 25.06 16.25
N THR A 287 7.47 25.20 15.50
CA THR A 287 8.79 25.60 16.02
C THR A 287 9.07 27.09 15.83
N ASN A 288 8.11 27.89 15.34
CA ASN A 288 8.23 29.32 15.05
C ASN A 288 9.40 29.66 14.12
N MET A 289 9.58 28.84 13.06
CA MET A 289 10.59 29.07 12.03
C MET A 289 10.32 30.41 11.33
N THR A 290 11.35 31.27 11.26
CA THR A 290 11.26 32.59 10.61
C THR A 290 11.40 32.50 9.11
N GLU A 291 11.09 33.57 8.38
CA GLU A 291 11.25 33.58 6.92
C GLU A 291 12.73 33.57 6.52
N GLU A 292 13.60 34.21 7.31
CA GLU A 292 15.06 34.18 7.11
C GLU A 292 15.61 32.76 7.25
N GLU A 293 15.14 31.98 8.22
CA GLU A 293 15.54 30.58 8.41
C GLU A 293 15.00 29.69 7.29
N ARG A 294 13.80 30.00 6.73
CA ARG A 294 13.28 29.31 5.54
C ARG A 294 14.15 29.57 4.31
N GLU A 295 14.61 30.82 4.11
CA GLU A 295 15.51 31.15 3.01
C GLU A 295 16.87 30.43 3.14
N ILE A 296 17.40 30.23 4.34
CA ILE A 296 18.62 29.43 4.56
C ILE A 296 18.44 28.01 4.01
N ILE A 297 17.29 27.39 4.26
CA ILE A 297 17.00 26.03 3.77
C ILE A 297 16.72 26.04 2.26
N LYS A 298 16.00 27.01 1.73
CA LYS A 298 15.68 27.10 0.30
C LYS A 298 16.92 27.25 -0.56
N ASN A 299 17.88 28.08 -0.12
CA ASN A 299 19.10 28.41 -0.86
C ASN A 299 20.28 27.45 -0.53
N TRP A 300 20.01 26.37 0.19
CA TRP A 300 21.00 25.40 0.57
C TRP A 300 21.52 24.62 -0.64
N GLY A 301 22.79 24.80 -0.96
CA GLY A 301 23.50 24.15 -2.08
C GLY A 301 23.61 24.97 -3.36
N GLU A 302 23.24 26.28 -3.30
CA GLU A 302 23.54 27.28 -4.34
C GLU A 302 24.97 27.89 -4.19
#